data_3268137d6d3c8ae5b71f5d6271e8fece
#
_entry.id   3268137d6d3c8ae5b71f5d6271e8fece
#
_cell.length_a   1.000
_cell.length_b   1.000
_cell.length_c   1.000
_cell.angle_alpha   90.00
_cell.angle_beta   90.00
_cell.angle_gamma   90.00
#
_symmetry.space_group_name_H-M   'P 1'
#
loop_
_entity.id
_entity.type
_entity.pdbx_description
1 polymer ?
#
loop_
_entity_poly.entity_id
_entity_poly.type
_entity_poly.pdbx_seq_one_letter_code
_entity_poly.pdbx_strand_id
1 'polypeptide(L)'
;LKGLRDKYESHHGVSITDEAIESAVNLSERYISGRFLPDKAIDLIDEASSRVRLGSYNSSEDIIKKETELNALISEANDAESYGEVDRFEAIEKRIEKVQKELDKLNKKREESFFGKGLAVTAEDVAKIVSSWTGVPVTRLTESESKKLLRLEDTLHDRVIGQHEAVK
;
A
#
# COMPACT_ATOMS: atom_id res chain seq x y z
N LEU A 1 15.77 17.61 -0.59
CA LEU A 1 14.43 16.98 -0.69
C LEU A 1 13.39 17.76 0.11
N LYS A 2 13.63 18.11 1.39
CA LYS A 2 12.64 18.88 2.21
C LYS A 2 12.16 20.16 1.52
N GLY A 3 13.04 20.90 0.83
CA GLY A 3 12.68 22.11 0.08
C GLY A 3 11.88 21.88 -1.23
N LEU A 4 11.75 20.65 -1.67
CA LEU A 4 10.96 20.26 -2.85
C LEU A 4 9.62 19.63 -2.48
N ARG A 5 9.40 19.30 -1.19
CA ARG A 5 8.22 18.63 -0.68
C ARG A 5 6.92 19.25 -1.19
N ASP A 6 6.73 20.53 -0.92
CA ASP A 6 5.49 21.26 -1.23
C ASP A 6 5.13 21.21 -2.72
N LYS A 7 6.16 21.16 -3.60
CA LYS A 7 5.95 21.04 -5.05
C LYS A 7 5.45 19.65 -5.43
N TYR A 8 6.04 18.59 -4.84
CA TYR A 8 5.61 17.22 -5.10
C TYR A 8 4.24 16.92 -4.48
N GLU A 9 3.99 17.40 -3.26
CA GLU A 9 2.69 17.30 -2.60
C GLU A 9 1.58 17.96 -3.44
N SER A 10 1.82 19.16 -3.95
CA SER A 10 0.88 19.89 -4.81
C SER A 10 0.68 19.20 -6.15
N HIS A 11 1.73 18.64 -6.75
CA HIS A 11 1.66 17.96 -8.04
C HIS A 11 0.89 16.65 -7.98
N HIS A 12 1.17 15.84 -6.97
CA HIS A 12 0.55 14.53 -6.81
C HIS A 12 -0.75 14.55 -5.98
N GLY A 13 -1.02 15.63 -5.25
CA GLY A 13 -2.18 15.73 -4.36
C GLY A 13 -2.09 14.76 -3.16
N VAL A 14 -0.88 14.53 -2.66
CA VAL A 14 -0.57 13.66 -1.53
C VAL A 14 0.30 14.41 -0.54
N SER A 15 0.28 14.06 0.74
CA SER A 15 1.27 14.55 1.71
C SER A 15 2.48 13.60 1.78
N ILE A 16 3.66 14.14 2.09
CA ILE A 16 4.90 13.37 2.17
C ILE A 16 5.46 13.48 3.58
N THR A 17 5.55 12.37 4.30
CA THR A 17 6.05 12.37 5.67
C THR A 17 7.57 12.57 5.72
N ASP A 18 8.09 13.08 6.84
CA ASP A 18 9.54 13.24 7.04
C ASP A 18 10.26 11.90 6.98
N GLU A 19 9.65 10.86 7.53
CA GLU A 19 10.16 9.48 7.50
C GLU A 19 10.26 8.95 6.06
N ALA A 20 9.33 9.31 5.17
CA ALA A 20 9.39 8.94 3.77
C ALA A 20 10.59 9.59 3.06
N ILE A 21 10.85 10.87 3.33
CA ILE A 21 12.00 11.59 2.77
C ILE A 21 13.32 10.98 3.25
N GLU A 22 13.44 10.70 4.54
CA GLU A 22 14.63 10.10 5.13
C GLU A 22 14.85 8.68 4.60
N SER A 23 13.77 7.90 4.50
CA SER A 23 13.79 6.57 3.91
C SER A 23 14.22 6.60 2.43
N ALA A 24 13.72 7.56 1.65
CA ALA A 24 14.09 7.70 0.23
C ALA A 24 15.59 7.98 0.06
N VAL A 25 16.19 8.81 0.90
CA VAL A 25 17.63 9.07 0.86
C VAL A 25 18.41 7.82 1.25
N ASN A 26 18.12 7.23 2.41
CA ASN A 26 18.86 6.11 2.97
C ASN A 26 18.75 4.85 2.10
N LEU A 27 17.54 4.51 1.64
CA LEU A 27 17.33 3.32 0.82
C LEU A 27 17.87 3.50 -0.60
N SER A 28 17.76 4.69 -1.18
CA SER A 28 18.37 4.95 -2.49
C SER A 28 19.88 4.85 -2.45
N GLU A 29 20.53 5.38 -1.42
CA GLU A 29 21.96 5.30 -1.27
C GLU A 29 22.44 3.85 -1.13
N ARG A 30 21.71 3.07 -0.35
CA ARG A 30 22.10 1.69 0.00
C ARG A 30 21.80 0.67 -1.08
N TYR A 31 20.70 0.81 -1.82
CA TYR A 31 20.18 -0.22 -2.72
C TYR A 31 20.16 0.18 -4.19
N ILE A 32 20.30 1.46 -4.53
CA ILE A 32 20.29 1.94 -5.93
C ILE A 32 21.68 2.43 -6.31
N SER A 33 22.43 1.60 -7.04
CA SER A 33 23.84 1.85 -7.42
C SER A 33 24.00 2.62 -8.74
N GLY A 34 22.99 2.65 -9.60
CA GLY A 34 23.13 3.19 -10.97
C GLY A 34 22.91 4.70 -11.10
N ARG A 35 22.60 5.42 -10.02
CA ARG A 35 22.30 6.87 -10.03
C ARG A 35 22.89 7.56 -8.82
N PHE A 36 23.02 8.88 -8.88
CA PHE A 36 23.56 9.70 -7.81
C PHE A 36 22.46 10.41 -7.01
N LEU A 37 22.78 10.76 -5.76
CA LEU A 37 21.98 11.68 -4.98
C LEU A 37 22.16 13.12 -5.54
N PRO A 38 21.15 13.95 -5.57
CA PRO A 38 19.80 13.76 -4.99
C PRO A 38 18.82 13.03 -5.93
N ASP A 39 19.13 12.82 -7.21
CA ASP A 39 18.18 12.42 -8.24
C ASP A 39 17.47 11.10 -7.91
N LYS A 40 18.21 10.06 -7.51
CA LYS A 40 17.63 8.76 -7.17
C LYS A 40 16.64 8.79 -6.00
N ALA A 41 16.84 9.70 -5.04
CA ALA A 41 15.91 9.87 -3.93
C ALA A 41 14.68 10.70 -4.34
N ILE A 42 14.84 11.64 -5.26
CA ILE A 42 13.74 12.38 -5.88
C ILE A 42 12.84 11.44 -6.68
N ASP A 43 13.43 10.60 -7.53
CA ASP A 43 12.70 9.61 -8.33
C ASP A 43 11.88 8.65 -7.44
N LEU A 44 12.43 8.23 -6.28
CA LEU A 44 11.70 7.39 -5.33
C LEU A 44 10.48 8.09 -4.73
N ILE A 45 10.61 9.35 -4.36
CA ILE A 45 9.49 10.14 -3.83
C ILE A 45 8.42 10.37 -4.90
N ASP A 46 8.82 10.66 -6.12
CA ASP A 46 7.91 10.87 -7.25
C ASP A 46 7.10 9.59 -7.55
N GLU A 47 7.78 8.46 -7.69
CA GLU A 47 7.14 7.16 -7.94
C GLU A 47 6.23 6.73 -6.77
N ALA A 48 6.69 6.91 -5.52
CA ALA A 48 5.88 6.59 -4.34
C ALA A 48 4.62 7.46 -4.28
N SER A 49 4.74 8.75 -4.55
CA SER A 49 3.61 9.67 -4.60
C SER A 49 2.60 9.31 -5.68
N SER A 50 3.09 8.98 -6.88
CA SER A 50 2.27 8.51 -7.99
C SER A 50 1.52 7.22 -7.64
N ARG A 51 2.19 6.25 -6.99
CA ARG A 51 1.60 4.97 -6.62
C ARG A 51 0.54 5.09 -5.54
N VAL A 52 0.78 5.93 -4.52
CA VAL A 52 -0.21 6.23 -3.48
C VAL A 52 -1.45 6.87 -4.10
N ARG A 53 -1.28 7.82 -5.02
CA ARG A 53 -2.38 8.44 -5.76
C ARG A 53 -3.15 7.43 -6.60
N LEU A 54 -2.47 6.59 -7.39
CA LEU A 54 -3.10 5.55 -8.20
C LEU A 54 -3.87 4.53 -7.35
N GLY A 55 -3.36 4.17 -6.17
CA GLY A 55 -4.06 3.30 -5.23
C GLY A 55 -5.42 3.85 -4.80
N SER A 56 -5.55 5.17 -4.70
CA SER A 56 -6.84 5.82 -4.40
C SER A 56 -7.83 5.78 -5.56
N TYR A 57 -7.35 5.80 -6.81
CA TYR A 57 -8.22 5.65 -7.99
C TYR A 57 -8.75 4.22 -8.14
N ASN A 58 -7.93 3.21 -7.87
CA ASN A 58 -8.37 1.81 -7.94
C ASN A 58 -9.50 1.51 -6.93
N SER A 59 -9.45 2.10 -5.73
CA SER A 59 -10.56 2.00 -4.78
C SER A 59 -11.86 2.65 -5.28
N SER A 60 -11.76 3.66 -6.15
CA SER A 60 -12.92 4.29 -6.80
C SER A 60 -13.53 3.41 -7.90
N GLU A 61 -12.71 2.69 -8.66
CA GLU A 61 -13.21 1.72 -9.66
C GLU A 61 -13.97 0.55 -9.03
N ASP A 62 -13.50 0.05 -7.90
CA ASP A 62 -14.18 -1.02 -7.17
C ASP A 62 -15.55 -0.56 -6.63
N ILE A 63 -15.64 0.69 -6.17
CA ILE A 63 -16.92 1.29 -5.75
C ILE A 63 -17.86 1.39 -6.95
N ILE A 64 -17.42 1.91 -8.10
CA ILE A 64 -18.24 2.03 -9.31
C ILE A 64 -18.76 0.66 -9.79
N LYS A 65 -17.90 -0.38 -9.77
CA LYS A 65 -18.31 -1.74 -10.11
C LYS A 65 -19.40 -2.27 -9.19
N LYS A 66 -19.27 -2.03 -7.88
CA LYS A 66 -20.25 -2.45 -6.88
C LYS A 66 -21.56 -1.67 -6.98
N GLU A 67 -21.51 -0.39 -7.28
CA GLU A 67 -22.71 0.43 -7.55
C GLU A 67 -23.43 -0.05 -8.81
N THR A 68 -22.69 -0.43 -9.85
CA THR A 68 -23.28 -0.99 -11.08
C THR A 68 -23.93 -2.36 -10.80
N GLU A 69 -23.29 -3.23 -10.01
CA GLU A 69 -23.84 -4.51 -9.57
C GLU A 69 -25.12 -4.31 -8.75
N LEU A 70 -25.12 -3.35 -7.83
CA LEU A 70 -26.28 -3.01 -7.01
C LEU A 70 -27.46 -2.56 -7.85
N ASN A 71 -27.23 -1.65 -8.81
CA ASN A 71 -28.28 -1.15 -9.70
C ASN A 71 -28.88 -2.27 -10.58
N ALA A 72 -28.04 -3.20 -11.06
CA ALA A 72 -28.52 -4.36 -11.81
C ALA A 72 -29.40 -5.27 -10.94
N LEU A 73 -29.02 -5.54 -9.69
CA LEU A 73 -29.80 -6.34 -8.76
C LEU A 73 -31.12 -5.67 -8.38
N ILE A 74 -31.15 -4.35 -8.21
CA ILE A 74 -32.39 -3.60 -7.95
C ILE A 74 -33.35 -3.72 -9.15
N SER A 75 -32.83 -3.61 -10.38
CA SER A 75 -33.64 -3.81 -11.57
C SER A 75 -34.21 -5.23 -11.63
N GLU A 76 -33.40 -6.25 -11.36
CA GLU A 76 -33.84 -7.66 -11.31
C GLU A 76 -34.87 -7.92 -10.21
N ALA A 77 -34.75 -7.27 -9.06
CA ALA A 77 -35.73 -7.36 -7.97
C ALA A 77 -37.09 -6.78 -8.39
N ASN A 78 -37.11 -5.60 -9.03
CA ASN A 78 -38.31 -4.96 -9.54
C ASN A 78 -39.03 -5.82 -10.60
N ASP A 79 -38.25 -6.49 -11.45
CA ASP A 79 -38.80 -7.44 -12.44
C ASP A 79 -39.43 -8.64 -11.74
N ALA A 80 -38.76 -9.26 -10.78
CA ALA A 80 -39.27 -10.40 -10.01
C ALA A 80 -40.56 -10.05 -9.22
N GLU A 81 -40.60 -8.84 -8.63
CA GLU A 81 -41.80 -8.34 -7.97
C GLU A 81 -42.95 -8.16 -8.94
N SER A 82 -42.69 -7.61 -10.13
CA SER A 82 -43.71 -7.38 -11.17
C SER A 82 -44.30 -8.69 -11.70
N TYR A 83 -43.52 -9.79 -11.72
CA TYR A 83 -43.97 -11.13 -12.13
C TYR A 83 -44.54 -11.98 -10.97
N GLY A 84 -44.50 -11.45 -9.73
CA GLY A 84 -44.99 -12.16 -8.54
C GLY A 84 -44.11 -13.36 -8.11
N GLU A 85 -42.84 -13.36 -8.49
CA GLU A 85 -41.85 -14.41 -8.16
C GLU A 85 -41.27 -14.19 -6.75
N VAL A 86 -42.04 -14.47 -5.71
CA VAL A 86 -41.69 -14.16 -4.31
C VAL A 86 -40.37 -14.79 -3.87
N ASP A 87 -40.13 -16.06 -4.16
CA ASP A 87 -38.91 -16.78 -3.77
C ASP A 87 -37.65 -16.18 -4.43
N ARG A 88 -37.80 -15.72 -5.67
CA ARG A 88 -36.73 -15.07 -6.41
C ARG A 88 -36.46 -13.66 -5.87
N PHE A 89 -37.50 -12.94 -5.57
CA PHE A 89 -37.38 -11.60 -4.94
C PHE A 89 -36.62 -11.66 -3.62
N GLU A 90 -37.01 -12.58 -2.70
CA GLU A 90 -36.31 -12.72 -1.43
C GLU A 90 -34.82 -13.12 -1.59
N ALA A 91 -34.50 -13.94 -2.59
CA ALA A 91 -33.12 -14.32 -2.87
C ALA A 91 -32.28 -13.13 -3.37
N ILE A 92 -32.88 -12.26 -4.22
CA ILE A 92 -32.21 -11.07 -4.74
C ILE A 92 -32.06 -10.03 -3.64
N GLU A 93 -33.06 -9.84 -2.77
CA GLU A 93 -33.02 -8.91 -1.64
C GLU A 93 -31.85 -9.22 -0.70
N LYS A 94 -31.59 -10.48 -0.37
CA LYS A 94 -30.44 -10.92 0.40
C LYS A 94 -29.09 -10.61 -0.28
N ARG A 95 -29.07 -10.64 -1.61
CA ARG A 95 -27.86 -10.26 -2.39
C ARG A 95 -27.66 -8.76 -2.39
N ILE A 96 -28.71 -7.97 -2.53
CA ILE A 96 -28.69 -6.51 -2.42
C ILE A 96 -28.11 -6.08 -1.07
N GLU A 97 -28.62 -6.65 0.04
CA GLU A 97 -28.12 -6.35 1.38
C GLU A 97 -26.61 -6.64 1.53
N LYS A 98 -26.14 -7.71 0.92
CA LYS A 98 -24.71 -8.09 0.94
C LYS A 98 -23.85 -7.09 0.17
N VAL A 99 -24.27 -6.73 -1.04
CA VAL A 99 -23.55 -5.77 -1.89
C VAL A 99 -23.56 -4.37 -1.25
N GLN A 100 -24.66 -3.94 -0.64
CA GLN A 100 -24.74 -2.69 0.12
C GLN A 100 -23.74 -2.67 1.29
N LYS A 101 -23.68 -3.72 2.09
CA LYS A 101 -22.70 -3.82 3.19
C LYS A 101 -21.24 -3.78 2.72
N GLU A 102 -20.96 -4.36 1.55
CA GLU A 102 -19.63 -4.29 0.94
C GLU A 102 -19.32 -2.86 0.46
N LEU A 103 -20.30 -2.20 -0.16
CA LEU A 103 -20.20 -0.84 -0.65
C LEU A 103 -19.99 0.16 0.50
N ASP A 104 -20.70 0.00 1.61
CA ASP A 104 -20.52 0.80 2.81
C ASP A 104 -19.12 0.65 3.40
N LYS A 105 -18.58 -0.58 3.42
CA LYS A 105 -17.20 -0.83 3.87
C LYS A 105 -16.16 -0.17 2.96
N LEU A 106 -16.39 -0.20 1.64
CA LEU A 106 -15.48 0.44 0.67
C LEU A 106 -15.54 1.96 0.79
N ASN A 107 -16.75 2.54 0.92
CA ASN A 107 -16.93 3.96 1.12
C ASN A 107 -16.31 4.43 2.44
N LYS A 108 -16.51 3.69 3.53
CA LYS A 108 -15.90 4.00 4.82
C LYS A 108 -14.37 3.96 4.77
N LYS A 109 -13.79 2.95 4.13
CA LYS A 109 -12.34 2.91 3.87
C LYS A 109 -11.85 4.10 3.04
N ARG A 110 -12.63 4.51 2.04
CA ARG A 110 -12.32 5.69 1.23
C ARG A 110 -12.38 6.96 2.07
N GLU A 111 -13.41 7.14 2.90
CA GLU A 111 -13.54 8.29 3.80
C GLU A 111 -12.43 8.32 4.84
N GLU A 112 -12.10 7.22 5.47
CA GLU A 112 -10.97 7.12 6.40
C GLU A 112 -9.64 7.47 5.73
N SER A 113 -9.46 7.10 4.46
CA SER A 113 -8.31 7.46 3.65
C SER A 113 -8.28 8.95 3.26
N PHE A 114 -9.45 9.56 3.03
CA PHE A 114 -9.57 10.97 2.62
C PHE A 114 -9.64 11.96 3.79
N PHE A 115 -10.34 11.61 4.89
CA PHE A 115 -10.60 12.51 6.02
C PHE A 115 -9.70 12.27 7.24
N GLY A 116 -9.08 11.09 7.37
CA GLY A 116 -8.31 10.74 8.56
C GLY A 116 -6.83 11.16 8.54
N LYS A 117 -6.18 11.07 7.41
CA LYS A 117 -4.83 11.57 7.06
C LYS A 117 -4.84 11.64 5.55
N GLY A 118 -4.93 12.80 4.92
CA GLY A 118 -4.87 12.89 3.45
C GLY A 118 -3.85 11.90 2.89
N LEU A 119 -4.04 11.42 1.66
CA LEU A 119 -3.13 10.44 1.03
C LEU A 119 -1.68 10.78 1.37
N ALA A 120 -1.08 10.00 2.27
CA ALA A 120 0.25 10.27 2.78
C ALA A 120 1.23 9.21 2.30
N VAL A 121 2.33 9.67 1.72
CA VAL A 121 3.46 8.81 1.38
C VAL A 121 4.25 8.54 2.64
N THR A 122 4.41 7.25 2.96
CA THR A 122 5.12 6.76 4.15
C THR A 122 6.46 6.13 3.79
N ALA A 123 7.30 5.89 4.80
CA ALA A 123 8.54 5.14 4.64
C ALA A 123 8.32 3.73 4.06
N GLU A 124 7.17 3.11 4.40
CA GLU A 124 6.81 1.78 3.88
C GLU A 124 6.52 1.81 2.38
N ASP A 125 5.86 2.86 1.88
CA ASP A 125 5.59 3.00 0.45
C ASP A 125 6.88 3.18 -0.34
N VAL A 126 7.82 3.97 0.16
CA VAL A 126 9.16 4.10 -0.41
C VAL A 126 9.89 2.76 -0.41
N ALA A 127 9.85 2.00 0.68
CA ALA A 127 10.48 0.68 0.77
C ALA A 127 9.88 -0.33 -0.23
N LYS A 128 8.56 -0.28 -0.48
CA LYS A 128 7.90 -1.08 -1.52
C LYS A 128 8.43 -0.77 -2.92
N ILE A 129 8.65 0.52 -3.24
CA ILE A 129 9.24 0.92 -4.52
C ILE A 129 10.66 0.38 -4.67
N VAL A 130 11.51 0.59 -3.67
CA VAL A 130 12.88 0.08 -3.68
C VAL A 130 12.91 -1.43 -3.86
N SER A 131 12.04 -2.16 -3.15
CA SER A 131 11.90 -3.61 -3.30
C SER A 131 11.49 -4.02 -4.72
N SER A 132 10.57 -3.26 -5.33
CA SER A 132 10.13 -3.50 -6.72
C SER A 132 11.25 -3.25 -7.74
N TRP A 133 12.07 -2.21 -7.54
CA TRP A 133 13.14 -1.85 -8.49
C TRP A 133 14.36 -2.75 -8.36
N THR A 134 14.71 -3.14 -7.15
CA THR A 134 15.97 -3.87 -6.86
C THR A 134 15.76 -5.38 -6.73
N GLY A 135 14.53 -5.83 -6.53
CA GLY A 135 14.21 -7.23 -6.19
C GLY A 135 14.57 -7.60 -4.74
N VAL A 136 15.11 -6.67 -3.95
CA VAL A 136 15.47 -6.89 -2.54
C VAL A 136 14.28 -6.60 -1.64
N PRO A 137 13.79 -7.52 -0.80
CA PRO A 137 12.62 -7.30 0.06
C PRO A 137 12.93 -6.38 1.26
N VAL A 138 13.15 -5.10 0.98
CA VAL A 138 13.59 -4.08 1.95
C VAL A 138 12.56 -3.87 3.06
N THR A 139 11.27 -4.14 2.78
CA THR A 139 10.17 -4.06 3.74
C THR A 139 10.25 -5.09 4.88
N ARG A 140 11.04 -6.16 4.70
CA ARG A 140 11.26 -7.21 5.71
C ARG A 140 12.52 -7.01 6.54
N LEU A 141 13.35 -6.01 6.21
CA LEU A 141 14.57 -5.67 6.95
C LEU A 141 14.29 -4.81 8.20
N THR A 142 13.10 -4.93 8.77
CA THR A 142 12.74 -4.33 10.05
C THR A 142 13.42 -5.06 11.22
N GLU A 143 13.42 -4.48 12.39
CA GLU A 143 14.11 -4.84 13.66
C GLU A 143 14.41 -6.33 13.92
N SER A 144 13.60 -7.27 13.36
CA SER A 144 13.82 -8.70 13.57
C SER A 144 15.07 -9.25 12.89
N GLU A 145 15.45 -8.71 11.73
CA GLU A 145 16.65 -9.17 11.00
C GLU A 145 17.91 -8.50 11.51
N SER A 146 17.85 -7.23 11.89
CA SER A 146 18.95 -6.57 12.61
C SER A 146 19.28 -7.31 13.91
N LYS A 147 18.27 -7.75 14.66
CA LYS A 147 18.48 -8.58 15.86
C LYS A 147 19.02 -9.98 15.54
N LYS A 148 18.64 -10.56 14.41
CA LYS A 148 19.21 -11.84 13.94
C LYS A 148 20.64 -11.69 13.48
N LEU A 149 20.99 -10.61 12.79
CA LEU A 149 22.35 -10.30 12.38
C LEU A 149 23.26 -10.05 13.57
N LEU A 150 22.80 -9.33 14.60
CA LEU A 150 23.53 -9.14 15.85
C LEU A 150 23.75 -10.46 16.64
N ARG A 151 22.89 -11.45 16.45
CA ARG A 151 23.04 -12.80 17.05
C ARG A 151 23.70 -13.81 16.10
N LEU A 152 24.14 -13.37 14.92
CA LEU A 152 24.72 -14.28 13.94
C LEU A 152 26.00 -14.91 14.46
N GLU A 153 26.81 -14.14 15.19
CA GLU A 153 28.04 -14.62 15.82
C GLU A 153 27.75 -15.75 16.82
N ASP A 154 26.78 -15.56 17.72
CA ASP A 154 26.35 -16.59 18.68
C ASP A 154 25.83 -17.84 17.96
N THR A 155 25.02 -17.66 16.92
CA THR A 155 24.46 -18.77 16.14
C THR A 155 25.52 -19.53 15.34
N LEU A 156 26.58 -18.85 14.89
CA LEU A 156 27.72 -19.47 14.23
C LEU A 156 28.58 -20.25 15.23
N HIS A 157 28.82 -19.71 16.42
CA HIS A 157 29.53 -20.42 17.50
C HIS A 157 28.84 -21.70 17.94
N ASP A 158 27.51 -21.74 17.94
CA ASP A 158 26.73 -22.96 18.25
C ASP A 158 26.89 -24.07 17.20
N ARG A 159 27.21 -23.71 15.95
CA ARG A 159 27.32 -24.66 14.83
C ARG A 159 28.75 -24.97 14.42
N VAL A 160 29.67 -24.08 14.68
CA VAL A 160 31.10 -24.21 14.27
C VAL A 160 31.96 -24.31 15.50
N ILE A 161 32.31 -25.52 15.86
CA ILE A 161 33.15 -25.81 17.03
C ILE A 161 34.63 -25.58 16.67
N GLY A 162 35.32 -24.75 17.44
CA GLY A 162 36.79 -24.62 17.39
C GLY A 162 37.38 -23.56 16.45
N GLN A 163 36.56 -22.68 15.82
CA GLN A 163 37.04 -21.60 14.92
C GLN A 163 36.69 -20.20 15.46
N HIS A 164 37.02 -19.91 16.71
CA HIS A 164 36.67 -18.64 17.36
C HIS A 164 37.23 -17.38 16.71
N GLU A 165 38.43 -17.45 16.08
CA GLU A 165 39.04 -16.31 15.38
C GLU A 165 38.44 -16.06 13.98
N ALA A 166 37.83 -17.08 13.36
CA ALA A 166 37.23 -16.95 12.03
C ALA A 166 35.78 -16.50 12.08
N VAL A 167 35.10 -16.60 13.24
CA VAL A 167 33.71 -16.24 13.43
C VAL A 167 33.56 -14.80 13.93
N LYS A 168 34.62 -14.21 14.50
CA LYS A 168 34.73 -12.79 14.82
C LYS A 168 34.97 -11.96 13.57
#